data_88f5b535d570934adc758bbc2e9247ea
#
_entry.id   88f5b535d570934adc758bbc2e9247ea
#
_cell.length_a   1.000
_cell.length_b   1.000
_cell.length_c   1.000
_cell.angle_alpha   90.00
_cell.angle_beta   90.00
_cell.angle_gamma   90.00
#
_symmetry.space_group_name_H-M   'P 1'
#
loop_
_entity.id
_entity.type
_entity.pdbx_description
1 polymer ?
#
loop_
_entity_poly.entity_id
_entity_poly.type
_entity_poly.pdbx_seq_one_letter_code
_entity_poly.pdbx_strand_id
1 'polypeptide(L)'
;MDEFFPVLNANGEVIGKATRKECHSGSMLLHPVVHLHILRQKGYIYLQKRSLNKDIQPGKWDTAVGGHVDYGETIDDALHREAREELGLIDICPKKLVSYNFQSEVEREQVNVYYIEVGDDFAPKIDPVEIDDARFWHFDEIEEVMGKGVLTPNFEKEFTRIKPLIK
;
A
#
# COMPACT_ATOMS: atom_id res chain seq x y z
N MET A 1 -21.89 6.19 -6.67
CA MET A 1 -21.36 7.47 -6.19
C MET A 1 -19.87 7.58 -6.53
N ASP A 2 -19.44 8.69 -7.12
CA ASP A 2 -18.04 8.86 -7.49
C ASP A 2 -17.18 9.06 -6.25
N GLU A 3 -16.03 8.37 -6.22
CA GLU A 3 -15.01 8.63 -5.21
C GLU A 3 -14.18 9.84 -5.67
N PHE A 4 -13.94 10.78 -4.75
CA PHE A 4 -13.10 11.93 -5.00
C PHE A 4 -11.81 11.80 -4.19
N PHE A 5 -10.70 12.05 -4.86
CA PHE A 5 -9.39 12.08 -4.23
C PHE A 5 -8.86 13.52 -4.21
N PRO A 6 -8.07 13.90 -3.19
CA PRO A 6 -7.43 15.21 -3.21
C PRO A 6 -6.38 15.25 -4.32
N VAL A 7 -6.30 16.37 -5.01
CA VAL A 7 -5.25 16.62 -5.98
C VAL A 7 -4.20 17.51 -5.32
N LEU A 8 -2.94 17.13 -5.44
CA LEU A 8 -1.83 17.78 -4.75
C LEU A 8 -0.95 18.57 -5.72
N ASN A 9 -0.35 19.66 -5.21
CA ASN A 9 0.73 20.35 -5.93
C ASN A 9 2.08 19.69 -5.61
N ALA A 10 3.16 20.24 -6.15
CA ALA A 10 4.52 19.72 -5.94
C ALA A 10 4.96 19.74 -4.47
N ASN A 11 4.36 20.59 -3.65
CA ASN A 11 4.67 20.70 -2.22
C ASN A 11 3.80 19.76 -1.36
N GLY A 12 2.91 18.97 -1.98
CA GLY A 12 2.01 18.07 -1.27
C GLY A 12 0.78 18.74 -0.69
N GLU A 13 0.50 19.99 -1.08
CA GLU A 13 -0.67 20.73 -0.63
C GLU A 13 -1.89 20.36 -1.49
N VAL A 14 -3.06 20.25 -0.86
CA VAL A 14 -4.32 19.96 -1.57
C VAL A 14 -4.75 21.22 -2.34
N ILE A 15 -4.84 21.08 -3.66
CA ILE A 15 -5.24 22.20 -4.55
C ILE A 15 -6.57 21.95 -5.25
N GLY A 16 -7.20 20.80 -5.03
CA GLY A 16 -8.47 20.47 -5.64
C GLY A 16 -8.86 19.04 -5.38
N LYS A 17 -9.83 18.55 -6.14
CA LYS A 17 -10.28 17.17 -6.07
C LYS A 17 -10.55 16.64 -7.48
N ALA A 18 -10.43 15.33 -7.64
CA ALA A 18 -10.72 14.65 -8.90
C ALA A 18 -11.31 13.27 -8.60
N THR A 19 -12.06 12.73 -9.55
CA THR A 19 -12.61 11.38 -9.39
C THR A 19 -11.52 10.34 -9.58
N ARG A 20 -11.77 9.11 -9.09
CA ARG A 20 -10.87 7.98 -9.32
C ARG A 20 -10.59 7.81 -10.82
N LYS A 21 -11.62 7.91 -11.65
CA LYS A 21 -11.49 7.78 -13.10
C LYS A 21 -10.57 8.85 -13.68
N GLU A 22 -10.73 10.09 -13.25
CA GLU A 22 -9.87 11.20 -13.71
C GLU A 22 -8.40 10.97 -13.32
N CYS A 23 -8.16 10.51 -12.09
CA CYS A 23 -6.81 10.25 -11.60
C CYS A 23 -6.12 9.10 -12.32
N HIS A 24 -6.88 8.13 -12.84
CA HIS A 24 -6.33 6.92 -13.46
C HIS A 24 -6.45 6.88 -14.99
N SER A 25 -6.76 8.01 -15.62
CA SER A 25 -7.02 8.08 -17.06
C SER A 25 -5.94 8.80 -17.87
N GLY A 26 -4.75 8.91 -17.33
CA GLY A 26 -3.65 9.59 -18.02
C GLY A 26 -3.60 11.10 -17.78
N SER A 27 -4.42 11.62 -16.87
CA SER A 27 -4.41 13.03 -16.50
C SER A 27 -3.14 13.45 -15.77
N MET A 28 -2.46 12.50 -15.17
CA MET A 28 -1.24 12.69 -14.38
C MET A 28 -1.43 13.60 -13.17
N LEU A 29 -2.65 13.68 -12.66
CA LEU A 29 -2.95 14.43 -11.43
C LEU A 29 -2.33 13.73 -10.23
N LEU A 30 -1.53 14.46 -9.47
CA LEU A 30 -0.87 13.90 -8.29
C LEU A 30 -1.91 13.71 -7.18
N HIS A 31 -2.06 12.48 -6.70
CA HIS A 31 -3.01 12.17 -5.63
C HIS A 31 -2.35 11.24 -4.61
N PRO A 32 -2.72 11.34 -3.32
CA PRO A 32 -2.06 10.58 -2.27
C PRO A 32 -2.61 9.17 -2.12
N VAL A 33 -1.73 8.23 -1.82
CA VAL A 33 -2.07 6.88 -1.40
C VAL A 33 -1.31 6.56 -0.11
N VAL A 34 -1.77 5.55 0.62
CA VAL A 34 -1.15 5.08 1.85
C VAL A 34 -0.76 3.62 1.71
N HIS A 35 0.41 3.27 2.23
CA HIS A 35 0.87 1.88 2.33
C HIS A 35 1.23 1.59 3.78
N LEU A 36 0.79 0.45 4.28
CA LEU A 36 1.16 -0.01 5.62
C LEU A 36 1.89 -1.33 5.49
N HIS A 37 3.11 -1.38 6.00
CA HIS A 37 3.87 -2.62 6.16
C HIS A 37 3.71 -3.12 7.58
N ILE A 38 3.63 -4.44 7.74
CA ILE A 38 3.49 -5.09 9.03
C ILE A 38 4.73 -5.95 9.23
N LEU A 39 5.52 -5.58 10.22
CA LEU A 39 6.82 -6.19 10.48
C LEU A 39 6.77 -7.04 11.72
N ARG A 40 7.53 -8.13 11.72
CA ARG A 40 7.78 -8.98 12.88
C ARG A 40 9.27 -9.14 13.03
N GLN A 41 9.74 -9.31 14.26
CA GLN A 41 11.17 -9.43 14.58
C GLN A 41 11.85 -10.49 13.71
N LYS A 42 13.14 -10.32 13.48
CA LYS A 42 14.03 -11.22 12.72
C LYS A 42 13.83 -11.18 11.22
N GLY A 43 13.34 -10.06 10.69
CA GLY A 43 13.31 -9.83 9.24
C GLY A 43 12.10 -10.39 8.53
N TYR A 44 10.93 -10.34 9.16
CA TYR A 44 9.68 -10.78 8.55
C TYR A 44 8.77 -9.61 8.21
N ILE A 45 8.12 -9.69 7.07
CA ILE A 45 7.15 -8.71 6.59
C ILE A 45 5.90 -9.43 6.08
N TYR A 46 4.72 -8.92 6.44
CA TYR A 46 3.43 -9.50 6.05
C TYR A 46 3.04 -9.03 4.66
N LEU A 47 2.70 -9.96 3.78
CA LEU A 47 2.25 -9.66 2.42
C LEU A 47 0.91 -10.30 2.15
N GLN A 48 0.13 -9.68 1.25
CA GLN A 48 -1.12 -10.26 0.75
C GLN A 48 -0.95 -10.71 -0.70
N LYS A 49 -1.61 -11.81 -1.03
CA LYS A 49 -1.67 -12.30 -2.40
C LYS A 49 -2.94 -11.76 -3.05
N ARG A 50 -2.78 -11.01 -4.11
CA ARG A 50 -3.90 -10.40 -4.84
C ARG A 50 -4.78 -11.47 -5.44
N SER A 51 -6.10 -11.30 -5.36
CA SER A 51 -7.06 -12.22 -5.96
C SER A 51 -6.80 -12.38 -7.45
N LEU A 52 -7.00 -13.60 -7.96
CA LEU A 52 -6.90 -13.90 -9.39
C LEU A 52 -7.94 -13.13 -10.21
N ASN A 53 -8.98 -12.60 -9.56
CA ASN A 53 -10.02 -11.80 -10.21
C ASN A 53 -9.63 -10.32 -10.39
N LYS A 54 -8.47 -9.91 -9.90
CA LYS A 54 -8.00 -8.53 -10.08
C LYS A 54 -7.57 -8.28 -11.53
N ASP A 55 -7.89 -7.10 -12.05
CA ASP A 55 -7.52 -6.69 -13.41
C ASP A 55 -6.03 -6.40 -13.52
N ILE A 56 -5.43 -5.87 -12.45
CA ILE A 56 -4.02 -5.47 -12.42
C ILE A 56 -3.25 -6.43 -11.52
N GLN A 57 -2.18 -7.04 -12.07
CA GLN A 57 -1.26 -7.92 -11.34
C GLN A 57 -1.98 -9.01 -10.55
N PRO A 58 -2.91 -9.78 -11.17
CA PRO A 58 -3.63 -10.83 -10.43
C PRO A 58 -2.69 -11.93 -9.93
N GLY A 59 -2.99 -12.45 -8.73
CA GLY A 59 -2.26 -13.57 -8.16
C GLY A 59 -0.86 -13.28 -7.66
N LYS A 60 -0.43 -12.02 -7.69
CA LYS A 60 0.90 -11.64 -7.19
C LYS A 60 0.82 -11.17 -5.74
N TRP A 61 1.95 -11.29 -5.05
CA TRP A 61 2.06 -10.83 -3.67
C TRP A 61 2.40 -9.35 -3.63
N ASP A 62 1.80 -8.63 -2.70
CA ASP A 62 1.85 -7.18 -2.61
C ASP A 62 1.88 -6.71 -1.15
N THR A 63 2.04 -5.41 -0.95
CA THR A 63 2.02 -4.74 0.35
C THR A 63 0.80 -5.17 1.18
N ALA A 64 1.00 -5.32 2.48
CA ALA A 64 -0.05 -5.77 3.40
C ALA A 64 -1.33 -4.94 3.32
N VAL A 65 -1.20 -3.61 3.31
CA VAL A 65 -2.34 -2.69 3.20
C VAL A 65 -1.95 -1.56 2.24
N GLY A 66 -2.82 -1.26 1.29
CA GLY A 66 -2.63 -0.14 0.38
C GLY A 66 -3.97 0.42 -0.06
N GLY A 67 -4.07 1.73 -0.17
CA GLY A 67 -5.31 2.35 -0.62
C GLY A 67 -5.17 3.84 -0.85
N HIS A 68 -6.24 4.44 -1.35
CA HIS A 68 -6.30 5.85 -1.67
C HIS A 68 -6.77 6.67 -0.48
N VAL A 69 -6.40 7.94 -0.47
CA VAL A 69 -6.91 8.92 0.49
C VAL A 69 -8.14 9.58 -0.14
N ASP A 70 -9.26 9.59 0.56
CA ASP A 70 -10.47 10.25 0.08
C ASP A 70 -10.37 11.76 0.32
N TYR A 71 -11.03 12.53 -0.55
CA TYR A 71 -11.08 13.98 -0.38
C TYR A 71 -11.71 14.33 0.97
N GLY A 72 -11.00 15.13 1.75
CA GLY A 72 -11.42 15.49 3.10
C GLY A 72 -10.84 14.63 4.21
N GLU A 73 -10.23 13.48 3.87
CA GLU A 73 -9.51 12.67 4.84
C GLU A 73 -8.07 13.16 5.01
N THR A 74 -7.53 12.97 6.21
CA THR A 74 -6.08 13.09 6.41
C THR A 74 -5.41 11.79 5.97
N ILE A 75 -4.10 11.83 5.80
CA ILE A 75 -3.30 10.61 5.53
C ILE A 75 -3.52 9.58 6.65
N ASP A 76 -3.51 10.03 7.90
CA ASP A 76 -3.70 9.17 9.06
C ASP A 76 -5.09 8.50 9.06
N ASP A 77 -6.14 9.27 8.76
CA ASP A 77 -7.51 8.73 8.67
C ASP A 77 -7.60 7.63 7.60
N ALA A 78 -7.03 7.88 6.43
CA ALA A 78 -7.05 6.92 5.32
C ALA A 78 -6.29 5.64 5.69
N LEU A 79 -5.15 5.79 6.35
CA LEU A 79 -4.32 4.67 6.78
C LEU A 79 -5.07 3.75 7.74
N HIS A 80 -5.72 4.34 8.76
CA HIS A 80 -6.51 3.57 9.73
C HIS A 80 -7.73 2.93 9.09
N ARG A 81 -8.42 3.64 8.20
CA ARG A 81 -9.57 3.12 7.48
C ARG A 81 -9.19 1.91 6.61
N GLU A 82 -8.14 2.04 5.81
CA GLU A 82 -7.70 0.96 4.93
C GLU A 82 -7.21 -0.26 5.72
N ALA A 83 -6.50 -0.05 6.82
CA ALA A 83 -6.04 -1.15 7.68
C ALA A 83 -7.22 -1.93 8.27
N ARG A 84 -8.26 -1.21 8.69
CA ARG A 84 -9.48 -1.84 9.21
C ARG A 84 -10.23 -2.60 8.12
N GLU A 85 -10.41 -1.97 6.95
CA GLU A 85 -11.17 -2.58 5.84
C GLU A 85 -10.48 -3.80 5.26
N GLU A 86 -9.16 -3.74 5.07
CA GLU A 86 -8.44 -4.83 4.41
C GLU A 86 -8.06 -5.97 5.34
N LEU A 87 -7.64 -5.68 6.56
CA LEU A 87 -7.14 -6.69 7.49
C LEU A 87 -7.83 -6.72 8.86
N GLY A 88 -8.86 -5.90 9.05
CA GLY A 88 -9.57 -5.85 10.33
C GLY A 88 -8.75 -5.29 11.48
N LEU A 89 -7.73 -4.51 11.19
CA LEU A 89 -6.84 -3.96 12.22
C LEU A 89 -7.44 -2.71 12.85
N ILE A 90 -7.44 -2.69 14.18
CA ILE A 90 -7.89 -1.55 14.99
C ILE A 90 -6.82 -1.24 16.04
N ASP A 91 -6.85 -0.03 16.58
CA ASP A 91 -5.93 0.40 17.66
C ASP A 91 -4.46 0.23 17.29
N ILE A 92 -4.11 0.51 16.04
CA ILE A 92 -2.72 0.48 15.58
C ILE A 92 -2.07 1.85 15.75
N CYS A 93 -0.74 1.86 15.92
CA CYS A 93 0.06 3.09 16.02
C CYS A 93 1.13 3.09 14.92
N PRO A 94 0.78 3.40 13.68
CA PRO A 94 1.74 3.37 12.58
C PRO A 94 2.82 4.42 12.71
N LYS A 95 4.03 4.06 12.30
CA LYS A 95 5.17 4.97 12.23
C LYS A 95 5.50 5.22 10.76
N LYS A 96 5.81 6.47 10.44
CA LYS A 96 6.14 6.85 9.07
C LYS A 96 7.54 6.38 8.70
N LEU A 97 7.68 5.79 7.50
CA LEU A 97 8.97 5.40 6.92
C LEU A 97 9.45 6.43 5.91
N VAL A 98 8.65 6.70 4.89
CA VAL A 98 9.06 7.53 3.76
C VAL A 98 7.82 7.96 2.96
N SER A 99 7.96 9.04 2.20
CA SER A 99 7.01 9.40 1.14
C SER A 99 7.80 9.57 -0.15
N TYR A 100 7.22 9.13 -1.25
CA TYR A 100 7.83 9.30 -2.57
C TYR A 100 6.74 9.43 -3.62
N ASN A 101 7.09 10.00 -4.77
CA ASN A 101 6.17 10.08 -5.89
C ASN A 101 6.40 8.91 -6.85
N PHE A 102 5.31 8.26 -7.21
CA PHE A 102 5.28 7.21 -8.21
C PHE A 102 4.57 7.73 -9.46
N GLN A 103 5.09 7.39 -10.62
CA GLN A 103 4.48 7.78 -11.89
C GLN A 103 4.48 6.58 -12.85
N SER A 104 3.32 6.33 -13.44
CA SER A 104 3.16 5.38 -14.53
C SER A 104 2.70 6.13 -15.77
N GLU A 105 2.32 5.39 -16.81
CA GLU A 105 1.77 5.99 -18.05
C GLU A 105 0.39 6.61 -17.81
N VAL A 106 -0.32 6.19 -16.78
CA VAL A 106 -1.72 6.59 -16.55
C VAL A 106 -1.94 7.41 -15.28
N GLU A 107 -0.97 7.41 -14.34
CA GLU A 107 -1.22 8.08 -13.05
C GLU A 107 0.06 8.55 -12.36
N ARG A 108 -0.12 9.50 -11.44
CA ARG A 108 0.93 9.96 -10.52
C ARG A 108 0.40 9.87 -9.10
N GLU A 109 1.15 9.20 -8.24
CA GLU A 109 0.77 9.02 -6.83
C GLU A 109 1.84 9.56 -5.89
N GLN A 110 1.38 10.21 -4.82
CA GLN A 110 2.24 10.47 -3.67
C GLN A 110 2.06 9.28 -2.72
N VAL A 111 3.06 8.43 -2.62
CA VAL A 111 2.99 7.22 -1.80
C VAL A 111 3.50 7.54 -0.39
N ASN A 112 2.64 7.38 0.60
CA ASN A 112 2.95 7.62 2.01
C ASN A 112 3.08 6.28 2.71
N VAL A 113 4.29 5.93 3.11
CA VAL A 113 4.64 4.59 3.59
C VAL A 113 4.82 4.59 5.11
N TYR A 114 4.10 3.68 5.76
CA TYR A 114 4.09 3.50 7.21
C TYR A 114 4.34 2.05 7.58
N TYR A 115 4.66 1.81 8.84
CA TYR A 115 4.80 0.44 9.34
C TYR A 115 4.30 0.32 10.79
N ILE A 116 3.94 -0.90 11.15
CA ILE A 116 3.73 -1.33 12.54
C ILE A 116 4.55 -2.57 12.78
N GLU A 117 4.89 -2.81 14.05
CA GLU A 117 5.54 -4.05 14.48
C GLU A 117 4.55 -4.88 15.28
N VAL A 118 4.51 -6.18 15.01
CA VAL A 118 3.56 -7.10 15.65
C VAL A 118 4.30 -8.30 16.22
N GLY A 119 3.66 -8.97 17.17
CA GLY A 119 4.15 -10.20 17.76
C GLY A 119 3.52 -11.45 17.15
N ASP A 120 3.72 -12.58 17.83
CA ASP A 120 3.21 -13.86 17.36
C ASP A 120 1.69 -13.99 17.49
N ASP A 121 1.05 -13.10 18.24
CA ASP A 121 -0.39 -13.04 18.43
C ASP A 121 -1.13 -12.29 17.33
N PHE A 122 -0.42 -11.81 16.32
CA PHE A 122 -1.02 -11.08 15.20
C PHE A 122 -2.00 -11.99 14.46
N ALA A 123 -3.27 -11.59 14.43
CA ALA A 123 -4.36 -12.38 13.84
C ALA A 123 -5.28 -11.46 13.03
N PRO A 124 -4.87 -11.09 11.81
CA PRO A 124 -5.68 -10.23 10.95
C PRO A 124 -6.88 -10.99 10.39
N LYS A 125 -7.91 -10.23 9.98
CA LYS A 125 -9.07 -10.76 9.28
C LYS A 125 -8.99 -10.34 7.83
N ILE A 126 -8.62 -11.27 6.95
CA ILE A 126 -8.52 -10.98 5.52
C ILE A 126 -9.89 -11.13 4.87
N ASP A 127 -10.15 -10.29 3.85
CA ASP A 127 -11.35 -10.40 3.02
C ASP A 127 -11.08 -11.42 1.91
N PRO A 128 -11.74 -12.59 1.93
CA PRO A 128 -11.45 -13.66 0.96
C PRO A 128 -11.84 -13.31 -0.48
N VAL A 129 -12.64 -12.26 -0.69
CA VAL A 129 -12.99 -11.79 -2.03
C VAL A 129 -11.82 -11.01 -2.64
N GLU A 130 -11.14 -10.21 -1.83
CA GLU A 130 -10.06 -9.31 -2.28
C GLU A 130 -8.67 -9.95 -2.18
N ILE A 131 -8.49 -10.87 -1.24
CA ILE A 131 -7.18 -11.43 -0.89
C ILE A 131 -7.26 -12.95 -0.94
N ASP A 132 -6.46 -13.57 -1.81
CA ASP A 132 -6.42 -15.03 -1.93
C ASP A 132 -5.63 -15.69 -0.81
N ASP A 133 -4.58 -15.02 -0.33
CA ASP A 133 -3.72 -15.56 0.74
C ASP A 133 -2.95 -14.40 1.38
N ALA A 134 -2.45 -14.63 2.57
CA ALA A 134 -1.62 -13.64 3.26
C ALA A 134 -0.74 -14.35 4.28
N ARG A 135 0.53 -13.96 4.37
CA ARG A 135 1.46 -14.53 5.33
C ARG A 135 2.68 -13.65 5.54
N PHE A 136 3.45 -13.96 6.57
CA PHE A 136 4.77 -13.37 6.73
C PHE A 136 5.77 -14.00 5.77
N TRP A 137 6.58 -13.16 5.17
CA TRP A 137 7.71 -13.55 4.34
C TRP A 137 8.98 -13.08 5.01
N HIS A 138 10.01 -13.93 5.02
CA HIS A 138 11.33 -13.48 5.42
C HIS A 138 11.92 -12.62 4.30
N PHE A 139 12.73 -11.62 4.65
CA PHE A 139 13.36 -10.73 3.66
C PHE A 139 14.15 -11.53 2.62
N ASP A 140 14.82 -12.60 3.04
CA ASP A 140 15.60 -13.46 2.12
C ASP A 140 14.72 -14.17 1.09
N GLU A 141 13.51 -14.59 1.48
CA GLU A 141 12.53 -15.19 0.56
C GLU A 141 12.11 -14.18 -0.51
N ILE A 142 11.90 -12.95 -0.09
CA ILE A 142 11.51 -11.85 -1.01
C ILE A 142 12.63 -11.63 -2.02
N GLU A 143 13.87 -11.55 -1.57
CA GLU A 143 15.02 -11.33 -2.44
C GLU A 143 15.22 -12.45 -3.46
N GLU A 144 14.95 -13.69 -3.08
CA GLU A 144 15.04 -14.85 -3.98
C GLU A 144 14.09 -14.77 -5.16
N VAL A 145 12.91 -14.19 -4.96
CA VAL A 145 11.87 -14.12 -6.01
C VAL A 145 11.79 -12.76 -6.71
N MET A 146 12.65 -11.83 -6.35
CA MET A 146 12.69 -10.51 -7.02
C MET A 146 12.90 -10.69 -8.52
N GLY A 147 12.08 -9.97 -9.31
CA GLY A 147 12.15 -10.02 -10.77
C GLY A 147 11.61 -11.28 -11.41
N LYS A 148 11.01 -12.20 -10.64
CA LYS A 148 10.51 -13.47 -11.15
C LYS A 148 8.99 -13.51 -11.37
N GLY A 149 8.31 -12.36 -11.26
CA GLY A 149 6.87 -12.28 -11.47
C GLY A 149 6.01 -12.78 -10.31
N VAL A 150 6.60 -13.05 -9.16
CA VAL A 150 5.89 -13.51 -7.95
C VAL A 150 5.32 -12.33 -7.17
N LEU A 151 6.06 -11.22 -7.13
CA LEU A 151 5.71 -10.00 -6.43
C LEU A 151 5.25 -8.94 -7.42
N THR A 152 4.41 -7.99 -6.99
CA THR A 152 4.08 -6.86 -7.87
C THR A 152 5.31 -6.00 -8.09
N PRO A 153 5.46 -5.41 -9.29
CA PRO A 153 6.60 -4.52 -9.56
C PRO A 153 6.68 -3.34 -8.59
N ASN A 154 5.52 -2.81 -8.19
CA ASN A 154 5.47 -1.69 -7.24
C ASN A 154 6.01 -2.09 -5.87
N PHE A 155 5.63 -3.28 -5.39
CA PHE A 155 6.16 -3.78 -4.11
C PHE A 155 7.66 -4.00 -4.19
N GLU A 156 8.16 -4.57 -5.28
CA GLU A 156 9.60 -4.82 -5.46
C GLU A 156 10.41 -3.53 -5.35
N LYS A 157 9.95 -2.48 -6.00
CA LYS A 157 10.61 -1.17 -5.95
C LYS A 157 10.54 -0.56 -4.55
N GLU A 158 9.38 -0.63 -3.92
CA GLU A 158 9.20 -0.09 -2.57
C GLU A 158 10.02 -0.85 -1.55
N PHE A 159 10.05 -2.19 -1.62
CA PHE A 159 10.85 -3.02 -0.72
C PHE A 159 12.33 -2.67 -0.79
N THR A 160 12.86 -2.48 -2.00
CA THR A 160 14.24 -2.06 -2.21
C THR A 160 14.51 -0.72 -1.52
N ARG A 161 13.54 0.19 -1.60
CA ARG A 161 13.64 1.53 -0.99
C ARG A 161 13.60 1.48 0.54
N ILE A 162 12.71 0.66 1.11
CA ILE A 162 12.48 0.66 2.57
C ILE A 162 13.37 -0.31 3.33
N LYS A 163 13.91 -1.34 2.69
CA LYS A 163 14.72 -2.36 3.37
C LYS A 163 15.82 -1.79 4.27
N PRO A 164 16.61 -0.80 3.83
CA PRO A 164 17.63 -0.19 4.71
C PRO A 164 17.05 0.50 5.94
N LEU A 165 15.77 0.88 5.90
CA LEU A 165 15.08 1.62 6.97
C LEU A 165 14.47 0.70 8.02
N ILE A 166 14.26 -0.58 7.69
CA ILE A 166 13.52 -1.52 8.53
C ILE A 166 14.35 -2.73 8.96
N LYS A 167 15.62 -2.71 8.70
CA LYS A 167 16.54 -3.74 9.17
C LYS A 167 16.66 -3.74 10.68
#